data_2cda046424d509e8d36f41e16d0ca5c5
#
_entry.id   2cda046424d509e8d36f41e16d0ca5c5
#
_cell.length_a   1.000
_cell.length_b   1.000
_cell.length_c   1.000
_cell.angle_alpha   90.00
_cell.angle_beta   90.00
_cell.angle_gamma   90.00
#
_symmetry.space_group_name_H-M   'P 1'
#
loop_
_entity.id
_entity.type
_entity.pdbx_description
1 polymer ?
#
loop_
_entity_poly.entity_id
_entity_poly.type
_entity_poly.pdbx_seq_one_letter_code
_entity_poly.pdbx_strand_id
1 'polypeptide(L)'
;FCNQKIYNAEIPESLNGALLVTNHISRLDVVFLMLSTKRKDVIALTASNYRRALFFGTILKKLGVIWLDRGESDFKAMRETADYLKKGWIVGLAPEGRRSRSGKLIKAKPGAVLIAMKTGVPIIPVGLVGTADMGKAIRKWRKMDVTIKFGEAFYLPEQEENEHNRDYVERALDEIMCRIAVLIPEEQRGFYADHPRLKSLLAEIEEAKATTES
;
A
#
# COMPACT_ATOMS: atom_id res chain seq x y z
N PHE A 1 8.39 9.45 20.54
CA PHE A 1 9.57 9.30 19.67
C PHE A 1 9.26 9.40 18.16
N CYS A 2 8.02 9.65 17.74
CA CYS A 2 7.63 9.78 16.33
C CYS A 2 6.73 11.01 16.15
N ASN A 3 7.07 11.88 15.20
CA ASN A 3 6.18 12.90 14.68
C ASN A 3 5.49 12.29 13.46
N GLN A 4 4.19 12.13 13.54
CA GLN A 4 3.40 11.54 12.45
C GLN A 4 2.54 12.62 11.81
N LYS A 5 2.63 12.73 10.47
CA LYS A 5 1.74 13.56 9.66
C LYS A 5 0.90 12.63 8.78
N ILE A 6 -0.41 12.72 8.93
CA ILE A 6 -1.37 11.92 8.15
C ILE A 6 -2.21 12.88 7.32
N TYR A 7 -2.32 12.60 6.03
CA TYR A 7 -3.11 13.37 5.07
C TYR A 7 -4.22 12.50 4.51
N ASN A 8 -5.42 13.06 4.39
CA ASN A 8 -6.62 12.46 3.82
C ASN A 8 -7.05 11.17 4.55
N ALA A 9 -6.92 11.15 5.90
CA ALA A 9 -7.28 10.00 6.72
C ALA A 9 -8.78 9.65 6.67
N GLU A 10 -9.63 10.58 6.23
CA GLU A 10 -11.07 10.41 6.02
C GLU A 10 -11.39 9.43 4.88
N ILE A 11 -10.51 9.26 3.89
CA ILE A 11 -10.76 8.38 2.74
C ILE A 11 -11.03 6.94 3.16
N PRO A 12 -10.16 6.25 3.93
CA PRO A 12 -10.48 4.90 4.39
C PRO A 12 -11.67 4.84 5.35
N GLU A 13 -11.99 5.94 6.03
CA GLU A 13 -13.10 6.00 6.99
C GLU A 13 -14.48 6.03 6.29
N SER A 14 -14.55 6.54 5.07
CA SER A 14 -15.78 6.68 4.28
C SER A 14 -16.22 5.40 3.54
N LEU A 15 -15.37 4.37 3.45
CA LEU A 15 -15.59 3.20 2.60
C LEU A 15 -16.01 1.97 3.40
N ASN A 16 -16.90 1.17 2.82
CA ASN A 16 -17.29 -0.14 3.35
C ASN A 16 -16.45 -1.23 2.68
N GLY A 17 -15.22 -1.44 3.21
CA GLY A 17 -14.25 -2.35 2.63
C GLY A 17 -13.41 -1.72 1.52
N ALA A 18 -12.09 -1.83 1.64
CA ALA A 18 -11.14 -1.38 0.63
C ALA A 18 -9.79 -2.10 0.76
N LEU A 19 -9.05 -2.14 -0.34
CA LEU A 19 -7.68 -2.64 -0.36
C LEU A 19 -6.71 -1.46 -0.24
N LEU A 20 -6.01 -1.31 0.89
CA LEU A 20 -4.93 -0.35 1.03
C LEU A 20 -3.65 -0.91 0.40
N VAL A 21 -3.09 -0.18 -0.54
CA VAL A 21 -1.84 -0.55 -1.21
C VAL A 21 -0.76 0.49 -0.91
N THR A 22 0.43 0.04 -0.45
CA THR A 22 1.48 0.97 -0.02
C THR A 22 2.86 0.52 -0.48
N ASN A 23 3.81 1.46 -0.58
CA ASN A 23 5.23 1.15 -0.72
C ASN A 23 5.78 0.45 0.52
N HIS A 24 6.86 -0.34 0.38
CA HIS A 24 7.39 -1.13 1.49
C HIS A 24 8.89 -0.91 1.70
N ILE A 25 9.25 -0.06 2.64
CA ILE A 25 10.64 0.30 2.96
C ILE A 25 11.08 -0.14 4.36
N SER A 26 10.13 -0.36 5.28
CA SER A 26 10.41 -0.70 6.67
C SER A 26 9.56 -1.88 7.16
N ARG A 27 10.01 -2.54 8.23
CA ARG A 27 9.16 -3.49 8.96
C ARG A 27 7.99 -2.82 9.66
N LEU A 28 8.13 -1.53 9.98
CA LEU A 28 7.11 -0.77 10.67
C LEU A 28 5.99 -0.27 9.77
N ASP A 29 6.14 -0.36 8.44
CA ASP A 29 5.12 0.15 7.52
C ASP A 29 3.73 -0.41 7.83
N VAL A 30 3.65 -1.71 8.13
CA VAL A 30 2.39 -2.36 8.52
C VAL A 30 1.79 -1.78 9.80
N VAL A 31 2.63 -1.47 10.79
CA VAL A 31 2.18 -0.87 12.05
C VAL A 31 1.67 0.54 11.83
N PHE A 32 2.43 1.36 11.09
CA PHE A 32 2.02 2.72 10.76
C PHE A 32 0.75 2.74 9.93
N LEU A 33 0.63 1.86 8.94
CA LEU A 33 -0.55 1.75 8.11
C LEU A 33 -1.80 1.40 8.94
N MET A 34 -1.71 0.39 9.81
CA MET A 34 -2.84 -0.02 10.65
C MET A 34 -3.24 1.03 11.70
N LEU A 35 -2.29 1.84 12.16
CA LEU A 35 -2.54 2.90 13.16
C LEU A 35 -2.83 4.28 12.54
N SER A 36 -2.84 4.40 11.21
CA SER A 36 -3.05 5.68 10.52
C SER A 36 -4.51 6.05 10.30
N THR A 37 -5.44 5.19 10.65
CA THR A 37 -6.89 5.40 10.58
C THR A 37 -7.54 5.16 11.95
N LYS A 38 -8.69 5.76 12.21
CA LYS A 38 -9.48 5.52 13.43
C LYS A 38 -10.32 4.23 13.36
N ARG A 39 -10.36 3.58 12.22
CA ARG A 39 -11.08 2.32 12.04
C ARG A 39 -10.45 1.21 12.87
N LYS A 40 -11.30 0.36 13.44
CA LYS A 40 -10.89 -0.85 14.19
C LYS A 40 -10.87 -2.11 13.35
N ASP A 41 -11.52 -2.07 12.20
CA ASP A 41 -11.67 -3.14 11.22
C ASP A 41 -10.61 -3.02 10.11
N VAL A 42 -9.36 -2.85 10.52
CA VAL A 42 -8.20 -2.81 9.64
C VAL A 42 -7.31 -4.01 9.93
N ILE A 43 -6.92 -4.73 8.89
CA ILE A 43 -6.02 -5.86 8.96
C ILE A 43 -4.98 -5.76 7.85
N ALA A 44 -3.81 -6.37 8.00
CA ALA A 44 -2.78 -6.30 6.97
C ALA A 44 -2.17 -7.67 6.66
N LEU A 45 -1.76 -7.88 5.41
CA LEU A 45 -1.00 -9.06 5.00
C LEU A 45 0.46 -8.91 5.44
N THR A 46 0.98 -9.94 6.10
CA THR A 46 2.34 -9.93 6.62
C THR A 46 3.00 -11.29 6.43
N ALA A 47 4.26 -11.30 6.01
CA ALA A 47 5.00 -12.54 5.81
C ALA A 47 5.15 -13.33 7.12
N SER A 48 4.86 -14.63 7.07
CA SER A 48 4.83 -15.56 8.22
C SER A 48 6.18 -15.70 8.93
N ASN A 49 7.31 -15.42 8.26
CA ASN A 49 8.62 -15.42 8.89
C ASN A 49 8.75 -14.46 10.08
N TYR A 50 7.92 -13.39 10.13
CA TYR A 50 7.86 -12.48 11.28
C TYR A 50 7.13 -13.07 12.48
N ARG A 51 6.39 -14.16 12.34
CA ARG A 51 5.64 -14.80 13.41
C ARG A 51 6.54 -15.25 14.57
N ARG A 52 7.80 -15.59 14.26
CA ARG A 52 8.82 -16.04 15.23
C ARG A 52 9.67 -14.90 15.81
N ALA A 53 9.51 -13.68 15.35
CA ALA A 53 10.24 -12.52 15.89
C ALA A 53 9.67 -12.16 17.26
N LEU A 54 10.46 -12.32 18.32
CA LEU A 54 10.03 -12.22 19.72
C LEU A 54 9.18 -10.95 20.01
N PHE A 55 9.72 -9.78 19.75
CA PHE A 55 9.04 -8.52 20.04
C PHE A 55 8.07 -8.13 18.91
N PHE A 56 8.57 -8.10 17.68
CA PHE A 56 7.79 -7.64 16.54
C PHE A 56 6.63 -8.59 16.18
N GLY A 57 6.85 -9.90 16.27
CA GLY A 57 5.81 -10.90 16.07
C GLY A 57 4.67 -10.81 17.09
N THR A 58 4.97 -10.43 18.33
CA THR A 58 3.96 -10.20 19.37
C THR A 58 3.12 -8.97 19.06
N ILE A 59 3.73 -7.88 18.58
CA ILE A 59 3.00 -6.69 18.14
C ILE A 59 2.05 -7.04 16.99
N LEU A 60 2.54 -7.71 15.96
CA LEU A 60 1.73 -8.10 14.80
C LEU A 60 0.57 -9.03 15.18
N LYS A 61 0.80 -9.98 16.11
CA LYS A 61 -0.28 -10.84 16.63
C LYS A 61 -1.36 -10.03 17.36
N LYS A 62 -0.98 -9.02 18.14
CA LYS A 62 -1.93 -8.16 18.87
C LYS A 62 -2.71 -7.24 17.92
N LEU A 63 -2.07 -6.77 16.86
CA LEU A 63 -2.73 -5.95 15.84
C LEU A 63 -3.71 -6.78 14.97
N GLY A 64 -3.55 -8.12 14.91
CA GLY A 64 -4.28 -8.98 14.01
C GLY A 64 -3.79 -8.81 12.57
N VAL A 65 -3.06 -9.80 12.04
CA VAL A 65 -2.56 -9.79 10.65
C VAL A 65 -2.87 -11.10 9.97
N ILE A 66 -3.06 -11.06 8.65
CA ILE A 66 -3.13 -12.25 7.81
C ILE A 66 -1.69 -12.69 7.50
N TRP A 67 -1.35 -13.92 7.88
CA TRP A 67 -0.01 -14.45 7.66
C TRP A 67 0.13 -15.05 6.26
N LEU A 68 1.07 -14.48 5.49
CA LEU A 68 1.40 -14.94 4.15
C LEU A 68 2.62 -15.86 4.19
N ASP A 69 2.47 -17.12 3.79
CA ASP A 69 3.58 -18.05 3.64
C ASP A 69 4.30 -17.84 2.30
N ARG A 70 5.64 -17.77 2.36
CA ARG A 70 6.47 -17.56 1.15
C ARG A 70 6.78 -18.91 0.52
N GLY A 71 6.44 -19.08 -0.75
CA GLY A 71 6.88 -20.23 -1.54
C GLY A 71 5.80 -20.95 -2.32
N GLU A 72 4.58 -20.97 -1.87
CA GLU A 72 3.41 -21.40 -2.64
C GLU A 72 2.49 -20.21 -2.86
N SER A 73 1.73 -20.22 -3.95
CA SER A 73 0.64 -19.24 -4.11
C SER A 73 -0.27 -19.42 -2.91
N ASP A 74 -0.19 -18.49 -1.95
CA ASP A 74 -0.89 -18.63 -0.69
C ASP A 74 -2.38 -18.38 -0.89
N PHE A 75 -3.05 -19.32 -1.55
CA PHE A 75 -4.49 -19.30 -1.81
C PHE A 75 -5.29 -19.11 -0.50
N LYS A 76 -4.74 -19.61 0.62
CA LYS A 76 -5.38 -19.44 1.93
C LYS A 76 -5.36 -17.98 2.35
N ALA A 77 -4.21 -17.31 2.31
CA ALA A 77 -4.12 -15.89 2.66
C ALA A 77 -4.93 -15.01 1.69
N MET A 78 -4.93 -15.33 0.39
CA MET A 78 -5.77 -14.63 -0.60
C MET A 78 -7.26 -14.81 -0.32
N ARG A 79 -7.70 -16.02 0.05
CA ARG A 79 -9.09 -16.29 0.42
C ARG A 79 -9.48 -15.56 1.70
N GLU A 80 -8.65 -15.64 2.73
CA GLU A 80 -8.86 -14.95 4.00
C GLU A 80 -8.94 -13.43 3.78
N THR A 81 -8.07 -12.87 2.95
CA THR A 81 -8.11 -11.46 2.53
C THR A 81 -9.45 -11.10 1.87
N ALA A 82 -9.90 -11.91 0.91
CA ALA A 82 -11.17 -11.68 0.24
C ALA A 82 -12.37 -11.77 1.20
N ASP A 83 -12.31 -12.67 2.18
CA ASP A 83 -13.37 -12.83 3.18
C ASP A 83 -13.45 -11.61 4.13
N TYR A 84 -12.31 -11.01 4.52
CA TYR A 84 -12.29 -9.75 5.28
C TYR A 84 -12.82 -8.58 4.47
N LEU A 85 -12.39 -8.43 3.22
CA LEU A 85 -12.87 -7.37 2.32
C LEU A 85 -14.38 -7.44 2.11
N LYS A 86 -14.94 -8.63 1.91
CA LYS A 86 -16.40 -8.84 1.78
C LYS A 86 -17.18 -8.50 3.06
N LYS A 87 -16.55 -8.55 4.22
CA LYS A 87 -17.13 -8.12 5.51
C LYS A 87 -17.04 -6.61 5.73
N GLY A 88 -16.54 -5.85 4.76
CA GLY A 88 -16.37 -4.41 4.87
C GLY A 88 -15.07 -3.96 5.55
N TRP A 89 -14.14 -4.88 5.83
CA TRP A 89 -12.85 -4.55 6.44
C TRP A 89 -11.91 -3.86 5.45
N ILE A 90 -11.01 -3.06 5.99
CA ILE A 90 -9.86 -2.53 5.25
C ILE A 90 -8.71 -3.53 5.34
N VAL A 91 -8.18 -3.93 4.19
CA VAL A 91 -7.02 -4.83 4.16
C VAL A 91 -5.81 -4.15 3.54
N GLY A 92 -4.72 -4.05 4.32
CA GLY A 92 -3.47 -3.45 3.88
C GLY A 92 -2.48 -4.47 3.32
N LEU A 93 -1.84 -4.13 2.21
CA LEU A 93 -0.71 -4.90 1.66
C LEU A 93 0.27 -4.01 0.89
N ALA A 94 1.49 -4.53 0.70
CA ALA A 94 2.50 -3.92 -0.16
C ALA A 94 2.64 -4.75 -1.45
N PRO A 95 2.29 -4.20 -2.63
CA PRO A 95 2.32 -4.96 -3.89
C PRO A 95 3.72 -5.42 -4.28
N GLU A 96 4.76 -4.77 -3.79
CA GLU A 96 6.16 -5.16 -3.97
C GLU A 96 6.47 -6.57 -3.43
N GLY A 97 5.69 -7.08 -2.47
CA GLY A 97 5.83 -8.40 -1.86
C GLY A 97 7.11 -8.59 -1.04
N ARG A 98 7.98 -7.60 -0.97
CA ARG A 98 9.20 -7.56 -0.16
C ARG A 98 9.59 -6.11 0.12
N ARG A 99 10.34 -5.89 1.20
CA ARG A 99 10.88 -4.57 1.49
C ARG A 99 11.93 -4.15 0.46
N SER A 100 11.81 -2.93 -0.02
CA SER A 100 12.87 -2.27 -0.77
C SER A 100 14.03 -1.88 0.16
N ARG A 101 15.23 -2.34 -0.14
CA ARG A 101 16.44 -1.97 0.63
C ARG A 101 17.00 -0.63 0.21
N SER A 102 16.72 -0.21 -1.01
CA SER A 102 17.14 1.09 -1.55
C SER A 102 16.27 2.26 -1.10
N GLY A 103 15.11 1.98 -0.48
CA GLY A 103 14.10 2.99 -0.16
C GLY A 103 13.30 3.49 -1.37
N LYS A 104 13.51 2.89 -2.54
CA LYS A 104 12.83 3.22 -3.81
C LYS A 104 11.86 2.12 -4.18
N LEU A 105 10.78 2.45 -4.90
CA LEU A 105 9.83 1.45 -5.42
C LEU A 105 10.56 0.41 -6.29
N ILE A 106 10.19 -0.83 -6.12
CA ILE A 106 10.65 -1.96 -6.94
C ILE A 106 9.46 -2.53 -7.73
N LYS A 107 9.76 -3.33 -8.76
CA LYS A 107 8.70 -3.97 -9.56
C LYS A 107 7.78 -4.78 -8.66
N ALA A 108 6.48 -4.54 -8.77
CA ALA A 108 5.45 -5.16 -7.96
C ALA A 108 5.06 -6.57 -8.46
N LYS A 109 4.26 -7.27 -7.66
CA LYS A 109 3.71 -8.59 -7.91
C LYS A 109 2.20 -8.53 -8.08
N PRO A 110 1.58 -9.43 -8.85
CA PRO A 110 0.18 -9.35 -9.24
C PRO A 110 -0.83 -9.55 -8.10
N GLY A 111 -0.39 -9.92 -6.89
CA GLY A 111 -1.29 -10.28 -5.79
C GLY A 111 -2.36 -9.24 -5.45
N ALA A 112 -2.01 -7.95 -5.47
CA ALA A 112 -2.96 -6.86 -5.23
C ALA A 112 -4.07 -6.82 -6.29
N VAL A 113 -3.68 -6.93 -7.56
CA VAL A 113 -4.61 -6.94 -8.70
C VAL A 113 -5.55 -8.15 -8.61
N LEU A 114 -5.01 -9.35 -8.35
CA LEU A 114 -5.81 -10.58 -8.25
C LEU A 114 -6.83 -10.53 -7.11
N ILE A 115 -6.47 -9.93 -5.97
CA ILE A 115 -7.39 -9.72 -4.85
C ILE A 115 -8.49 -8.73 -5.26
N ALA A 116 -8.14 -7.60 -5.86
CA ALA A 116 -9.09 -6.58 -6.28
C ALA A 116 -10.05 -7.11 -7.37
N MET A 117 -9.54 -7.83 -8.38
CA MET A 117 -10.38 -8.50 -9.39
C MET A 117 -11.39 -9.45 -8.75
N LYS A 118 -10.95 -10.24 -7.77
CA LYS A 118 -11.81 -11.25 -7.11
C LYS A 118 -12.89 -10.62 -6.23
N THR A 119 -12.64 -9.45 -5.67
CA THR A 119 -13.50 -8.85 -4.64
C THR A 119 -14.30 -7.65 -5.12
N GLY A 120 -13.86 -7.00 -6.20
CA GLY A 120 -14.50 -5.79 -6.72
C GLY A 120 -14.43 -4.58 -5.79
N VAL A 121 -13.59 -4.62 -4.75
CA VAL A 121 -13.49 -3.52 -3.78
C VAL A 121 -12.64 -2.37 -4.32
N PRO A 122 -12.86 -1.13 -3.85
CA PRO A 122 -12.00 -0.01 -4.18
C PRO A 122 -10.59 -0.21 -3.62
N ILE A 123 -9.61 0.38 -4.29
CA ILE A 123 -8.20 0.39 -3.92
C ILE A 123 -7.84 1.79 -3.45
N ILE A 124 -7.18 1.90 -2.30
CA ILE A 124 -6.66 3.16 -1.77
C ILE A 124 -5.13 3.12 -1.84
N PRO A 125 -4.48 3.91 -2.70
CA PRO A 125 -3.03 4.02 -2.70
C PRO A 125 -2.56 4.82 -1.49
N VAL A 126 -1.47 4.38 -0.86
CA VAL A 126 -0.90 5.03 0.33
C VAL A 126 0.59 5.23 0.15
N GLY A 127 1.05 6.46 0.30
CA GLY A 127 2.47 6.80 0.34
C GLY A 127 2.98 6.84 1.79
N LEU A 128 3.97 5.99 2.10
CA LEU A 128 4.67 5.97 3.39
C LEU A 128 6.09 6.51 3.22
N VAL A 129 6.44 7.55 3.99
CA VAL A 129 7.76 8.19 3.95
C VAL A 129 8.33 8.30 5.37
N GLY A 130 9.65 8.09 5.52
CA GLY A 130 10.36 8.27 6.80
C GLY A 130 10.42 7.03 7.70
N THR A 131 9.71 5.95 7.40
CA THR A 131 9.67 4.73 8.25
C THR A 131 10.98 3.95 8.26
N ALA A 132 11.86 4.10 7.25
CA ALA A 132 13.15 3.43 7.17
C ALA A 132 14.17 3.92 8.20
N ASP A 133 14.00 5.14 8.69
CA ASP A 133 15.00 5.82 9.51
C ASP A 133 14.94 5.50 11.02
N MET A 134 14.05 4.59 11.44
CA MET A 134 13.87 4.26 12.86
C MET A 134 15.19 3.87 13.56
N GLY A 135 15.99 3.01 12.94
CA GLY A 135 17.27 2.61 13.53
C GLY A 135 18.25 3.76 13.71
N LYS A 136 18.27 4.69 12.75
CA LYS A 136 19.08 5.92 12.82
C LYS A 136 18.53 6.90 13.85
N ALA A 137 17.20 7.05 13.92
CA ALA A 137 16.54 7.94 14.87
C ALA A 137 16.78 7.50 16.32
N ILE A 138 16.59 6.21 16.63
CA ILE A 138 16.86 5.65 17.95
C ILE A 138 18.33 5.86 18.35
N ARG A 139 19.28 5.53 17.47
CA ARG A 139 20.71 5.68 17.76
C ARG A 139 21.13 7.12 18.00
N LYS A 140 20.45 8.09 17.36
CA LYS A 140 20.75 9.53 17.47
C LYS A 140 19.86 10.25 18.48
N TRP A 141 19.02 9.55 19.23
CA TRP A 141 18.04 10.14 20.18
C TRP A 141 17.16 11.21 19.52
N ARG A 142 16.85 11.06 18.24
CA ARG A 142 16.01 11.98 17.47
C ARG A 142 14.60 11.41 17.29
N LYS A 143 13.62 12.29 17.21
CA LYS A 143 12.27 11.91 16.77
C LYS A 143 12.31 11.50 15.31
N MET A 144 11.53 10.50 14.96
CA MET A 144 11.32 10.05 13.60
C MET A 144 10.16 10.85 12.99
N ASP A 145 10.38 11.40 11.82
CA ASP A 145 9.32 12.08 11.06
C ASP A 145 8.74 11.09 10.05
N VAL A 146 7.48 10.71 10.23
CA VAL A 146 6.75 9.80 9.36
C VAL A 146 5.60 10.54 8.70
N THR A 147 5.53 10.44 7.39
CA THR A 147 4.43 10.99 6.61
C THR A 147 3.65 9.84 5.98
N ILE A 148 2.33 9.88 6.12
CA ILE A 148 1.37 8.94 5.53
C ILE A 148 0.38 9.76 4.71
N LYS A 149 0.28 9.46 3.41
CA LYS A 149 -0.65 10.13 2.50
C LYS A 149 -1.58 9.09 1.90
N PHE A 150 -2.87 9.21 2.17
CA PHE A 150 -3.88 8.45 1.44
C PHE A 150 -4.21 9.16 0.14
N GLY A 151 -4.18 8.45 -0.97
CA GLY A 151 -4.66 8.94 -2.25
C GLY A 151 -6.14 8.60 -2.44
N GLU A 152 -6.74 9.17 -3.46
CA GLU A 152 -8.13 8.88 -3.82
C GLU A 152 -8.36 7.41 -4.08
N ALA A 153 -9.50 6.90 -3.60
CA ALA A 153 -9.92 5.53 -3.85
C ALA A 153 -10.31 5.37 -5.33
N PHE A 154 -9.90 4.26 -5.91
CA PHE A 154 -10.22 3.95 -7.31
C PHE A 154 -10.53 2.45 -7.48
N TYR A 155 -11.19 2.12 -8.56
CA TYR A 155 -11.40 0.73 -8.98
C TYR A 155 -10.38 0.37 -10.05
N LEU A 156 -10.09 -0.93 -10.21
CA LEU A 156 -9.27 -1.38 -11.32
C LEU A 156 -9.89 -0.92 -12.65
N PRO A 157 -9.06 -0.52 -13.63
CA PRO A 157 -9.57 -0.22 -14.97
C PRO A 157 -10.26 -1.46 -15.56
N GLU A 158 -11.24 -1.25 -16.40
CA GLU A 158 -11.87 -2.35 -17.13
C GLU A 158 -10.86 -3.02 -18.07
N GLN A 159 -11.01 -4.33 -18.26
CA GLN A 159 -10.22 -5.07 -19.23
C GLN A 159 -10.72 -4.71 -20.63
N GLU A 160 -9.79 -4.36 -21.52
CA GLU A 160 -10.12 -3.99 -22.90
C GLU A 160 -10.57 -5.22 -23.70
N GLU A 161 -11.39 -5.00 -24.71
CA GLU A 161 -11.82 -6.05 -25.61
C GLU A 161 -10.61 -6.65 -26.32
N ASN A 162 -10.44 -7.99 -26.21
CA ASN A 162 -9.28 -8.74 -26.71
C ASN A 162 -7.94 -8.54 -25.97
N GLU A 163 -7.91 -7.83 -24.83
CA GLU A 163 -6.71 -7.74 -23.98
C GLU A 163 -6.43 -9.10 -23.30
N HIS A 164 -5.21 -9.61 -23.45
CA HIS A 164 -4.82 -10.82 -22.72
C HIS A 164 -4.80 -10.59 -21.22
N ASN A 165 -5.25 -11.55 -20.43
CA ASN A 165 -5.28 -11.46 -18.95
C ASN A 165 -3.93 -11.04 -18.35
N ARG A 166 -2.83 -11.45 -18.95
CA ARG A 166 -1.49 -11.08 -18.48
C ARG A 166 -1.23 -9.58 -18.65
N ASP A 167 -1.58 -9.04 -19.81
CA ASP A 167 -1.33 -7.63 -20.15
C ASP A 167 -2.25 -6.73 -19.31
N TYR A 168 -3.50 -7.14 -19.13
CA TYR A 168 -4.43 -6.49 -18.21
C TYR A 168 -3.88 -6.43 -16.77
N VAL A 169 -3.40 -7.56 -16.25
CA VAL A 169 -2.84 -7.61 -14.88
C VAL A 169 -1.61 -6.72 -14.75
N GLU A 170 -0.74 -6.66 -15.78
CA GLU A 170 0.43 -5.78 -15.76
C GLU A 170 0.00 -4.31 -15.81
N ARG A 171 -0.91 -3.92 -16.70
CA ARG A 171 -1.46 -2.56 -16.79
C ARG A 171 -2.17 -2.13 -15.49
N ALA A 172 -2.99 -2.99 -14.91
CA ALA A 172 -3.66 -2.73 -13.64
C ALA A 172 -2.67 -2.58 -12.46
N LEU A 173 -1.59 -3.36 -12.49
CA LEU A 173 -0.53 -3.26 -11.49
C LEU A 173 0.27 -1.96 -11.61
N ASP A 174 0.56 -1.54 -12.84
CA ASP A 174 1.22 -0.27 -13.11
C ASP A 174 0.35 0.92 -12.68
N GLU A 175 -0.98 0.86 -12.88
CA GLU A 175 -1.92 1.85 -12.36
C GLU A 175 -1.82 1.97 -10.83
N ILE A 176 -1.87 0.84 -10.10
CA ILE A 176 -1.72 0.80 -8.65
C ILE A 176 -0.40 1.45 -8.22
N MET A 177 0.71 1.05 -8.83
CA MET A 177 2.04 1.49 -8.41
C MET A 177 2.33 2.94 -8.77
N CYS A 178 1.85 3.41 -9.91
CA CYS A 178 1.97 4.81 -10.30
C CYS A 178 1.17 5.73 -9.37
N ARG A 179 -0.01 5.31 -8.91
CA ARG A 179 -0.77 6.05 -7.89
C ARG A 179 -0.06 6.11 -6.54
N ILE A 180 0.65 5.06 -6.13
CA ILE A 180 1.55 5.10 -4.97
C ILE A 180 2.73 6.06 -5.23
N ALA A 181 3.33 6.02 -6.42
CA ALA A 181 4.47 6.84 -6.81
C ALA A 181 4.16 8.36 -6.79
N VAL A 182 2.92 8.74 -7.09
CA VAL A 182 2.44 10.14 -6.96
C VAL A 182 2.52 10.65 -5.50
N LEU A 183 2.29 9.78 -4.52
CA LEU A 183 2.17 10.13 -3.09
C LEU A 183 3.52 10.22 -2.36
N ILE A 184 4.60 9.77 -2.99
CA ILE A 184 5.95 9.72 -2.40
C ILE A 184 6.91 10.66 -3.15
N PRO A 185 8.03 11.06 -2.52
CA PRO A 185 9.04 11.89 -3.16
C PRO A 185 9.61 11.27 -4.45
N GLU A 186 10.01 12.12 -5.37
CA GLU A 186 10.50 11.71 -6.70
C GLU A 186 11.68 10.72 -6.61
N GLU A 187 12.63 10.99 -5.73
CA GLU A 187 13.80 10.14 -5.50
C GLU A 187 13.46 8.73 -5.01
N GLN A 188 12.23 8.51 -4.51
CA GLN A 188 11.74 7.21 -4.04
C GLN A 188 10.91 6.44 -5.08
N ARG A 189 10.58 7.03 -6.23
CA ARG A 189 9.73 6.42 -7.28
C ARG A 189 10.38 5.22 -7.98
N GLY A 190 11.72 5.12 -7.97
CA GLY A 190 12.51 3.94 -8.37
C GLY A 190 12.13 3.36 -9.72
N PHE A 191 11.66 2.09 -9.76
CA PHE A 191 11.29 1.40 -10.98
C PHE A 191 10.20 2.14 -11.79
N TYR A 192 9.36 2.92 -11.13
CA TYR A 192 8.24 3.63 -11.75
C TYR A 192 8.53 5.11 -12.07
N ALA A 193 9.75 5.62 -11.81
CA ALA A 193 10.08 7.04 -11.96
C ALA A 193 9.79 7.60 -13.37
N ASP A 194 10.12 6.84 -14.41
CA ASP A 194 9.93 7.25 -15.80
C ASP A 194 8.69 6.64 -16.47
N HIS A 195 7.84 5.97 -15.71
CA HIS A 195 6.70 5.25 -16.25
C HIS A 195 5.70 6.20 -16.93
N PRO A 196 5.21 5.90 -18.17
CA PRO A 196 4.29 6.79 -18.90
C PRO A 196 3.02 7.10 -18.09
N ARG A 197 2.45 6.10 -17.41
CA ARG A 197 1.24 6.31 -16.59
C ARG A 197 1.48 7.24 -15.42
N LEU A 198 2.66 7.22 -14.80
CA LEU A 198 3.00 8.17 -13.74
C LEU A 198 3.04 9.62 -14.27
N LYS A 199 3.65 9.81 -15.44
CA LYS A 199 3.70 11.15 -16.09
C LYS A 199 2.30 11.68 -16.39
N SER A 200 1.42 10.83 -16.90
CA SER A 200 0.00 11.16 -17.12
C SER A 200 -0.70 11.57 -15.82
N LEU A 201 -0.59 10.77 -14.76
CA LEU A 201 -1.20 11.07 -13.46
C LEU A 201 -0.71 12.39 -12.85
N LEU A 202 0.58 12.69 -12.99
CA LEU A 202 1.14 13.95 -12.49
C LEU A 202 0.58 15.14 -13.27
N ALA A 203 0.43 15.03 -14.61
CA ALA A 203 -0.18 16.07 -15.44
C ALA A 203 -1.66 16.26 -15.09
N GLU A 204 -2.43 15.19 -14.94
CA GLU A 204 -3.84 15.23 -14.52
C GLU A 204 -4.02 15.99 -13.18
N ILE A 205 -3.11 15.79 -12.24
CA ILE A 205 -3.14 16.45 -10.92
C ILE A 205 -2.80 17.96 -11.05
N GLU A 206 -1.85 18.31 -11.90
CA GLU A 206 -1.49 19.72 -12.13
C GLU A 206 -2.64 20.49 -12.79
N GLU A 207 -3.27 19.90 -13.79
CA GLU A 207 -4.45 20.49 -14.45
C GLU A 207 -5.62 20.68 -13.49
N ALA A 208 -5.90 19.66 -12.62
CA ALA A 208 -6.98 19.77 -11.63
C ALA A 208 -6.72 20.90 -10.61
N LYS A 209 -5.48 21.12 -10.20
CA LYS A 209 -5.11 22.23 -9.29
C LYS A 209 -5.29 23.58 -9.97
N ALA A 210 -4.85 23.75 -11.20
CA ALA A 210 -4.99 24.98 -11.96
C ALA A 210 -6.47 25.39 -12.14
N THR A 211 -7.35 24.39 -12.31
CA THR A 211 -8.81 24.63 -12.45
C THR A 211 -9.47 25.02 -11.13
N THR A 212 -8.91 24.61 -9.97
CA THR A 212 -9.50 24.92 -8.65
C THR A 212 -9.06 26.30 -8.13
N GLU A 213 -7.95 26.86 -8.64
CA GLU A 213 -7.41 28.16 -8.25
C GLU A 213 -7.90 29.32 -9.16
N SER A 214 -8.65 29.01 -10.22
CA SER A 214 -9.29 29.99 -11.12
C SER A 214 -10.76 30.19 -10.78
#